data_1141bd8a37b52ded501c489076b2078a
#
_entry.id   1141bd8a37b52ded501c489076b2078a
#
_cell.length_a   1.000
_cell.length_b   1.000
_cell.length_c   1.000
_cell.angle_alpha   90.00
_cell.angle_beta   90.00
_cell.angle_gamma   90.00
#
_symmetry.space_group_name_H-M   'P 1'
#
loop_
_entity.id
_entity.type
_entity.pdbx_description
1 polymer ?
#
loop_
_entity_poly.entity_id
_entity_poly.type
_entity_poly.pdbx_seq_one_letter_code
_entity_poly.pdbx_strand_id
1 'polypeptide(L)'
;PNFYQGKSFPIYSTPTEISFELLENNKLVNLSNYEIRWYLNNTLFIKGKGLQTISFVPKNQANTNIVIRIAVVNYKGEELNKLIYIPVKNSELILDSPYLTNIVEVGKTYQFKALPFFFNADNANNLFFDWTVNDQPVISDENPDVLNLTISTSTPSGMEININATVKNTLS
;
A
#
# COMPACT_ATOMS: atom_id res chain seq x y z
N PRO A 1 6.23 -0.19 4.06
CA PRO A 1 7.64 -0.42 4.33
C PRO A 1 8.11 -1.68 3.62
N ASN A 2 9.21 -1.59 2.87
CA ASN A 2 9.76 -2.69 2.05
C ASN A 2 10.21 -3.92 2.87
N PHE A 3 10.04 -3.92 4.17
CA PHE A 3 10.42 -5.01 5.07
C PHE A 3 9.23 -5.67 5.77
N TYR A 4 7.99 -5.30 5.40
CA TYR A 4 6.81 -5.92 5.97
C TYR A 4 6.59 -7.30 5.35
N GLN A 5 6.85 -8.36 6.10
CA GLN A 5 6.63 -9.75 5.69
C GLN A 5 5.21 -10.25 5.99
N GLY A 6 4.30 -9.38 6.30
CA GLY A 6 2.91 -9.70 6.56
C GLY A 6 2.03 -9.67 5.30
N LYS A 7 0.71 -9.82 5.51
CA LYS A 7 -0.29 -9.68 4.44
C LYS A 7 -0.38 -8.21 4.02
N SER A 8 -0.10 -7.91 2.76
CA SER A 8 -0.30 -6.57 2.21
C SER A 8 -1.78 -6.36 1.86
N PHE A 9 -2.26 -5.12 2.03
CA PHE A 9 -3.58 -4.73 1.53
C PHE A 9 -3.54 -4.54 0.01
N PRO A 10 -4.61 -4.93 -0.71
CA PRO A 10 -4.76 -4.56 -2.11
C PRO A 10 -4.81 -3.05 -2.27
N ILE A 11 -4.13 -2.59 -3.30
CA ILE A 11 -4.07 -1.18 -3.67
C ILE A 11 -5.02 -0.97 -4.86
N TYR A 12 -5.73 0.15 -4.88
CA TYR A 12 -6.62 0.51 -5.97
C TYR A 12 -5.89 0.45 -7.33
N SER A 13 -6.53 -0.15 -8.34
CA SER A 13 -6.01 -0.32 -9.70
C SER A 13 -4.69 -1.08 -9.83
N THR A 14 -4.26 -1.80 -8.81
CA THR A 14 -3.00 -2.57 -8.83
C THR A 14 -3.29 -4.07 -8.85
N PRO A 15 -2.60 -4.87 -9.69
CA PRO A 15 -2.73 -6.31 -9.66
C PRO A 15 -2.48 -6.88 -8.26
N THR A 16 -3.42 -7.68 -7.80
CA THR A 16 -3.39 -8.29 -6.46
C THR A 16 -3.55 -9.79 -6.60
N GLU A 17 -2.67 -10.55 -5.96
CA GLU A 17 -2.77 -12.00 -5.88
C GLU A 17 -3.28 -12.43 -4.50
N ILE A 18 -4.20 -13.38 -4.49
CA ILE A 18 -4.76 -13.99 -3.29
C ILE A 18 -4.70 -15.50 -3.42
N SER A 19 -4.22 -16.13 -2.34
CA SER A 19 -4.25 -17.59 -2.20
C SER A 19 -4.93 -17.99 -0.89
N PHE A 20 -5.44 -19.22 -0.84
CA PHE A 20 -5.93 -19.81 0.39
C PHE A 20 -5.46 -21.24 0.56
N GLU A 21 -5.43 -21.68 1.80
CA GLU A 21 -5.15 -23.05 2.20
C GLU A 21 -6.27 -23.58 3.09
N LEU A 22 -6.63 -24.84 2.93
CA LEU A 22 -7.54 -25.54 3.81
C LEU A 22 -6.75 -26.42 4.77
N LEU A 23 -6.94 -26.16 6.06
CA LEU A 23 -6.35 -26.98 7.12
C LEU A 23 -7.44 -27.82 7.79
N GLU A 24 -7.18 -29.11 7.93
CA GLU A 24 -8.01 -30.02 8.71
C GLU A 24 -7.12 -30.77 9.71
N ASN A 25 -7.48 -30.71 10.99
CA ASN A 25 -6.68 -31.27 12.08
C ASN A 25 -5.19 -30.87 12.02
N ASN A 26 -4.93 -29.58 11.76
CA ASN A 26 -3.60 -28.98 11.57
C ASN A 26 -2.78 -29.56 10.42
N LYS A 27 -3.42 -30.22 9.46
CA LYS A 27 -2.76 -30.72 8.24
C LYS A 27 -3.33 -30.02 7.01
N LEU A 28 -2.45 -29.72 6.08
CA LEU A 28 -2.84 -29.14 4.79
C LEU A 28 -3.61 -30.16 3.97
N VAL A 29 -4.80 -29.76 3.48
CA VAL A 29 -5.66 -30.59 2.64
C VAL A 29 -5.28 -30.37 1.17
N ASN A 30 -5.10 -31.47 0.44
CA ASN A 30 -4.91 -31.39 -1.00
C ASN A 30 -6.26 -31.15 -1.71
N LEU A 31 -6.39 -29.96 -2.31
CA LEU A 31 -7.60 -29.51 -3.02
C LEU A 31 -7.52 -29.69 -4.53
N SER A 32 -6.49 -30.32 -5.10
CA SER A 32 -6.26 -30.44 -6.55
C SER A 32 -7.43 -31.05 -7.34
N ASN A 33 -8.23 -31.91 -6.71
CA ASN A 33 -9.36 -32.60 -7.34
C ASN A 33 -10.72 -31.91 -7.10
N TYR A 34 -10.78 -30.89 -6.26
CA TYR A 34 -12.00 -30.19 -5.92
C TYR A 34 -12.22 -28.99 -6.82
N GLU A 35 -13.46 -28.74 -7.26
CA GLU A 35 -13.81 -27.47 -7.92
C GLU A 35 -13.82 -26.37 -6.88
N ILE A 36 -13.08 -25.30 -7.16
CA ILE A 36 -13.01 -24.09 -6.33
C ILE A 36 -13.65 -22.96 -7.10
N ARG A 37 -14.53 -22.22 -6.45
CA ARG A 37 -15.23 -21.06 -7.00
C ARG A 37 -14.85 -19.82 -6.22
N TRP A 38 -14.44 -18.81 -6.93
CA TRP A 38 -14.11 -17.50 -6.40
C TRP A 38 -15.17 -16.49 -6.80
N TYR A 39 -15.66 -15.74 -5.85
CA TYR A 39 -16.62 -14.68 -6.08
C TYR A 39 -16.03 -13.38 -5.56
N LEU A 40 -16.12 -12.31 -6.37
CA LEU A 40 -15.76 -10.94 -6.01
C LEU A 40 -17.06 -10.12 -5.94
N ASN A 41 -17.30 -9.47 -4.82
CA ASN A 41 -18.51 -8.68 -4.60
C ASN A 41 -19.80 -9.44 -4.99
N ASN A 42 -19.92 -10.68 -4.53
CA ASN A 42 -21.01 -11.61 -4.79
C ASN A 42 -21.17 -12.10 -6.26
N THR A 43 -20.31 -11.68 -7.18
CA THR A 43 -20.33 -12.14 -8.57
C THR A 43 -19.27 -13.23 -8.76
N LEU A 44 -19.65 -14.33 -9.44
CA LEU A 44 -18.69 -15.38 -9.77
C LEU A 44 -17.59 -14.78 -10.67
N PHE A 45 -16.36 -14.78 -10.15
CA PHE A 45 -15.20 -14.27 -10.86
C PHE A 45 -14.54 -15.36 -11.70
N ILE A 46 -14.23 -16.50 -11.09
CA ILE A 46 -13.58 -17.63 -11.77
C ILE A 46 -13.83 -18.92 -10.99
N LYS A 47 -13.76 -20.06 -11.68
CA LYS A 47 -13.82 -21.39 -11.08
C LYS A 47 -12.87 -22.37 -11.77
N GLY A 48 -12.41 -23.36 -11.06
CA GLY A 48 -11.54 -24.41 -11.59
C GLY A 48 -11.17 -25.45 -10.55
N LYS A 49 -10.70 -26.63 -11.02
CA LYS A 49 -10.17 -27.66 -10.12
C LYS A 49 -8.81 -27.22 -9.56
N GLY A 50 -8.64 -27.35 -8.26
CA GLY A 50 -7.40 -26.99 -7.58
C GLY A 50 -7.02 -25.51 -7.64
N LEU A 51 -7.95 -24.64 -8.01
CA LEU A 51 -7.71 -23.20 -8.19
C LEU A 51 -7.62 -22.47 -6.84
N GLN A 52 -6.50 -22.67 -6.15
CA GLN A 52 -6.28 -22.10 -4.81
C GLN A 52 -5.73 -20.66 -4.85
N THR A 53 -5.29 -20.17 -6.00
CA THR A 53 -4.71 -18.84 -6.19
C THR A 53 -5.41 -18.13 -7.34
N ILE A 54 -5.72 -16.85 -7.16
CA ILE A 54 -6.25 -15.97 -8.21
C ILE A 54 -5.51 -14.64 -8.22
N SER A 55 -5.47 -14.00 -9.38
CA SER A 55 -5.02 -12.62 -9.53
C SER A 55 -6.15 -11.76 -10.09
N PHE A 56 -6.32 -10.55 -9.55
CA PHE A 56 -7.32 -9.60 -10.02
C PHE A 56 -6.85 -8.17 -9.75
N VAL A 57 -7.49 -7.19 -10.42
CA VAL A 57 -7.25 -5.76 -10.19
C VAL A 57 -8.44 -5.18 -9.42
N PRO A 58 -8.23 -4.67 -8.21
CA PRO A 58 -9.27 -3.98 -7.45
C PRO A 58 -9.79 -2.75 -8.20
N LYS A 59 -11.09 -2.72 -8.49
CA LYS A 59 -11.78 -1.57 -9.09
C LYS A 59 -12.67 -0.83 -8.10
N ASN A 60 -12.70 -1.28 -6.86
CA ASN A 60 -13.44 -0.64 -5.79
C ASN A 60 -12.73 0.66 -5.41
N GLN A 61 -13.51 1.69 -5.06
CA GLN A 61 -12.94 2.91 -4.53
C GLN A 61 -12.09 2.61 -3.28
N ALA A 62 -11.05 3.37 -3.10
CA ALA A 62 -10.23 3.27 -1.92
C ALA A 62 -11.05 3.45 -0.63
N ASN A 63 -10.58 2.83 0.44
CA ASN A 63 -11.28 2.76 1.74
C ASN A 63 -12.63 2.03 1.70
N THR A 64 -12.92 1.28 0.63
CA THR A 64 -14.02 0.32 0.57
C THR A 64 -13.48 -1.10 0.70
N ASN A 65 -14.36 -2.05 1.03
CA ASN A 65 -13.98 -3.45 1.11
C ASN A 65 -14.29 -4.18 -0.20
N ILE A 66 -13.38 -5.05 -0.62
CA ILE A 66 -13.71 -6.13 -1.55
C ILE A 66 -14.25 -7.28 -0.73
N VAL A 67 -15.42 -7.78 -1.11
CA VAL A 67 -16.00 -8.98 -0.52
C VAL A 67 -15.58 -10.17 -1.36
N ILE A 68 -14.79 -11.07 -0.78
CA ILE A 68 -14.34 -12.29 -1.45
C ILE A 68 -15.03 -13.48 -0.79
N ARG A 69 -15.73 -14.28 -1.59
CA ARG A 69 -16.24 -15.56 -1.17
C ARG A 69 -15.53 -16.67 -1.92
N ILE A 70 -15.02 -17.64 -1.18
CA ILE A 70 -14.38 -18.84 -1.72
C ILE A 70 -15.31 -20.01 -1.38
N ALA A 71 -15.61 -20.83 -2.38
CA ALA A 71 -16.38 -22.05 -2.21
C ALA A 71 -15.59 -23.24 -2.71
N VAL A 72 -15.43 -24.26 -1.87
CA VAL A 72 -14.90 -25.59 -2.24
C VAL A 72 -16.08 -26.53 -2.41
N VAL A 73 -16.34 -26.95 -3.65
CA VAL A 73 -17.53 -27.70 -3.99
C VAL A 73 -17.35 -29.17 -3.64
N ASN A 74 -18.38 -29.74 -3.00
CA ASN A 74 -18.48 -31.16 -2.65
C ASN A 74 -17.26 -31.68 -1.83
N TYR A 75 -16.79 -30.87 -0.89
CA TYR A 75 -15.80 -31.32 0.08
C TYR A 75 -16.48 -32.21 1.12
N LYS A 76 -16.17 -33.52 1.10
CA LYS A 76 -16.82 -34.53 1.97
C LYS A 76 -18.35 -34.55 1.90
N GLY A 77 -18.91 -34.22 0.73
CA GLY A 77 -20.36 -34.20 0.50
C GLY A 77 -21.03 -32.84 0.71
N GLU A 78 -20.29 -31.83 1.15
CA GLU A 78 -20.81 -30.48 1.43
C GLU A 78 -20.07 -29.41 0.63
N GLU A 79 -20.63 -28.22 0.50
CA GLU A 79 -19.93 -27.05 0.00
C GLU A 79 -19.36 -26.24 1.16
N LEU A 80 -18.04 -26.14 1.23
CA LEU A 80 -17.38 -25.26 2.18
C LEU A 80 -17.31 -23.85 1.64
N ASN A 81 -17.74 -22.87 2.43
CA ASN A 81 -17.70 -21.46 2.07
C ASN A 81 -16.89 -20.65 3.09
N LYS A 82 -16.09 -19.73 2.58
CA LYS A 82 -15.41 -18.70 3.38
C LYS A 82 -15.67 -17.32 2.80
N LEU A 83 -16.12 -16.40 3.62
CA LEU A 83 -16.30 -14.99 3.29
C LEU A 83 -15.22 -14.18 3.97
N ILE A 84 -14.59 -13.28 3.22
CA ILE A 84 -13.55 -12.35 3.69
C ILE A 84 -13.83 -10.95 3.17
N TYR A 85 -13.57 -9.94 4.01
CA TYR A 85 -13.65 -8.52 3.67
C TYR A 85 -12.22 -7.98 3.67
N ILE A 86 -11.78 -7.48 2.54
CA ILE A 86 -10.42 -6.97 2.38
C ILE A 86 -10.49 -5.49 2.03
N PRO A 87 -9.99 -4.59 2.90
CA PRO A 87 -10.00 -3.16 2.61
C PRO A 87 -9.03 -2.83 1.47
N VAL A 88 -9.51 -2.06 0.50
CA VAL A 88 -8.68 -1.48 -0.56
C VAL A 88 -8.08 -0.18 -0.06
N LYS A 89 -6.77 -0.02 -0.22
CA LYS A 89 -6.05 1.18 0.21
C LYS A 89 -5.65 2.04 -0.99
N ASN A 90 -5.55 3.35 -0.76
CA ASN A 90 -4.82 4.27 -1.64
C ASN A 90 -3.37 4.33 -1.24
N SER A 91 -2.53 4.73 -2.19
CA SER A 91 -1.20 5.19 -1.85
C SER A 91 -1.28 6.43 -0.95
N GLU A 92 -0.48 6.46 0.09
CA GLU A 92 -0.45 7.52 1.10
C GLU A 92 1.00 7.93 1.34
N LEU A 93 1.24 9.22 1.46
CA LEU A 93 2.52 9.78 1.84
C LEU A 93 2.39 10.48 3.18
N ILE A 94 3.21 10.09 4.12
CA ILE A 94 3.33 10.77 5.42
C ILE A 94 4.63 11.55 5.42
N LEU A 95 4.52 12.84 5.73
CA LEU A 95 5.69 13.67 5.99
C LEU A 95 6.04 13.57 7.47
N ASP A 96 7.15 12.91 7.77
CA ASP A 96 7.67 12.76 9.13
C ASP A 96 8.61 13.93 9.45
N SER A 97 8.33 14.57 10.58
CA SER A 97 9.17 15.63 11.13
C SER A 97 9.48 15.27 12.61
N PRO A 98 10.73 15.11 12.97
CA PRO A 98 11.09 14.76 14.34
C PRO A 98 10.91 15.92 15.33
N TYR A 99 10.41 17.06 14.85
CA TYR A 99 10.27 18.28 15.66
C TYR A 99 8.89 18.38 16.28
N LEU A 100 8.83 18.53 17.60
CA LEU A 100 7.59 18.59 18.39
C LEU A 100 6.80 19.89 18.17
N THR A 101 7.44 20.91 17.60
CA THR A 101 6.82 22.20 17.32
C THR A 101 6.91 22.52 15.85
N ASN A 102 5.89 23.21 15.32
CA ASN A 102 5.92 23.73 13.96
C ASN A 102 6.71 25.05 13.85
N ILE A 103 7.60 25.31 14.80
CA ILE A 103 8.44 26.51 14.84
C ILE A 103 9.86 26.12 14.49
N VAL A 104 10.43 26.84 13.53
CA VAL A 104 11.82 26.68 13.08
C VAL A 104 12.61 27.95 13.37
N GLU A 105 13.89 27.80 13.66
CA GLU A 105 14.81 28.89 13.97
C GLU A 105 15.69 29.21 12.76
N VAL A 106 15.95 30.46 12.51
CA VAL A 106 16.87 30.90 11.46
C VAL A 106 18.30 30.40 11.71
N GLY A 107 19.03 30.12 10.66
CA GLY A 107 20.41 29.60 10.70
C GLY A 107 20.52 28.12 11.07
N LYS A 108 19.41 27.42 11.30
CA LYS A 108 19.40 25.96 11.56
C LYS A 108 18.96 25.16 10.35
N THR A 109 19.44 23.92 10.29
CA THR A 109 19.02 22.93 9.29
C THR A 109 18.04 21.95 9.94
N TYR A 110 16.93 21.70 9.23
CA TYR A 110 15.87 20.77 9.61
C TYR A 110 15.75 19.66 8.60
N GLN A 111 15.57 18.45 9.07
CA GLN A 111 15.41 17.25 8.24
C GLN A 111 13.96 16.81 8.25
N PHE A 112 13.40 16.61 7.07
CA PHE A 112 12.06 16.08 6.85
C PHE A 112 12.18 14.78 6.07
N LYS A 113 11.36 13.78 6.41
CA LYS A 113 11.36 12.49 5.74
C LYS A 113 10.00 12.17 5.16
N ALA A 114 9.97 11.80 3.87
CA ALA A 114 8.78 11.33 3.18
C ALA A 114 8.65 9.80 3.35
N LEU A 115 7.59 9.35 4.00
CA LEU A 115 7.30 7.94 4.25
C LEU A 115 6.16 7.49 3.33
N PRO A 116 6.46 6.75 2.24
CA PRO A 116 5.45 6.24 1.34
C PRO A 116 4.82 4.94 1.89
N PHE A 117 3.49 4.89 1.89
CA PHE A 117 2.69 3.72 2.26
C PHE A 117 1.82 3.30 1.09
N PHE A 118 1.64 1.99 0.92
CA PHE A 118 0.75 1.40 -0.08
C PHE A 118 1.09 1.81 -1.53
N PHE A 119 2.34 2.10 -1.83
CA PHE A 119 2.82 2.21 -3.20
C PHE A 119 3.18 0.82 -3.72
N ASN A 120 2.77 0.51 -4.96
CA ASN A 120 3.12 -0.75 -5.64
C ASN A 120 4.56 -0.65 -6.16
N ALA A 121 5.51 -0.69 -5.25
CA ALA A 121 6.93 -0.64 -5.58
C ALA A 121 7.68 -1.70 -4.75
N ASP A 122 8.39 -2.56 -5.43
CA ASP A 122 9.20 -3.62 -4.80
C ASP A 122 10.38 -3.03 -4.04
N ASN A 123 10.83 -1.83 -4.43
CA ASN A 123 11.95 -1.12 -3.83
C ASN A 123 11.64 0.39 -3.78
N ALA A 124 12.12 1.07 -2.74
CA ALA A 124 12.05 2.54 -2.63
C ALA A 124 12.74 3.26 -3.80
N ASN A 125 13.74 2.63 -4.43
CA ASN A 125 14.43 3.16 -5.60
C ASN A 125 13.52 3.27 -6.84
N ASN A 126 12.36 2.61 -6.83
CA ASN A 126 11.34 2.71 -7.88
C ASN A 126 10.34 3.85 -7.62
N LEU A 127 10.55 4.61 -6.55
CA LEU A 127 9.75 5.77 -6.21
C LEU A 127 10.52 7.04 -6.51
N PHE A 128 9.85 7.96 -7.18
CA PHE A 128 10.37 9.29 -7.45
C PHE A 128 9.74 10.29 -6.49
N PHE A 129 10.56 11.07 -5.81
CA PHE A 129 10.16 12.06 -4.82
C PHE A 129 10.36 13.47 -5.36
N ASP A 130 9.31 14.26 -5.38
CA ASP A 130 9.34 15.69 -5.70
C ASP A 130 9.10 16.49 -4.42
N TRP A 131 10.01 17.40 -4.11
CA TRP A 131 9.89 18.29 -2.96
C TRP A 131 9.66 19.73 -3.42
N THR A 132 8.79 20.45 -2.70
CA THR A 132 8.64 21.90 -2.86
C THR A 132 8.69 22.60 -1.51
N VAL A 133 9.28 23.79 -1.51
CA VAL A 133 9.28 24.72 -0.36
C VAL A 133 8.70 26.03 -0.84
N ASN A 134 7.60 26.48 -0.24
CA ASN A 134 6.84 27.67 -0.68
C ASN A 134 6.52 27.62 -2.19
N ASP A 135 6.05 26.45 -2.65
CA ASP A 135 5.71 26.14 -4.05
C ASP A 135 6.89 26.18 -5.04
N GLN A 136 8.12 26.35 -4.55
CA GLN A 136 9.32 26.27 -5.39
C GLN A 136 9.94 24.88 -5.31
N PRO A 137 10.27 24.26 -6.45
CA PRO A 137 10.93 22.95 -6.47
C PRO A 137 12.29 23.03 -5.76
N VAL A 138 12.56 22.04 -4.93
CA VAL A 138 13.85 21.87 -4.27
C VAL A 138 14.38 20.45 -4.53
N ILE A 139 15.69 20.35 -4.66
CA ILE A 139 16.34 19.05 -4.87
C ILE A 139 16.71 18.50 -3.50
N SER A 140 16.32 17.27 -3.25
CA SER A 140 16.82 16.51 -2.11
C SER A 140 18.30 16.15 -2.34
N ASP A 141 19.04 16.01 -1.27
CA ASP A 141 20.45 15.59 -1.31
C ASP A 141 20.59 14.10 -1.76
N GLU A 142 21.48 13.34 -1.15
CA GLU A 142 21.78 11.95 -1.50
C GLU A 142 20.58 11.00 -1.38
N ASN A 143 19.65 11.27 -0.45
CA ASN A 143 18.48 10.43 -0.22
C ASN A 143 17.22 11.15 -0.72
N PRO A 144 16.57 10.66 -1.79
CA PRO A 144 15.42 11.33 -2.40
C PRO A 144 14.20 11.44 -1.47
N ASP A 145 14.06 10.56 -0.49
CA ASP A 145 13.01 10.57 0.52
C ASP A 145 13.27 11.51 1.70
N VAL A 146 14.41 12.23 1.69
CA VAL A 146 14.83 13.14 2.76
C VAL A 146 15.10 14.54 2.22
N LEU A 147 14.48 15.55 2.84
CA LEU A 147 14.77 16.95 2.59
C LEU A 147 15.52 17.55 3.78
N ASN A 148 16.73 18.09 3.54
CA ASN A 148 17.46 18.91 4.49
C ASN A 148 17.25 20.38 4.14
N LEU A 149 16.47 21.09 4.97
CA LEU A 149 16.12 22.50 4.76
C LEU A 149 16.88 23.39 5.74
N THR A 150 17.76 24.23 5.23
CA THR A 150 18.44 25.25 6.04
C THR A 150 17.64 26.56 5.97
N ILE A 151 17.22 27.06 7.14
CA ILE A 151 16.49 28.32 7.23
C ILE A 151 17.49 29.48 7.17
N SER A 152 17.34 30.34 6.15
CA SER A 152 18.23 31.50 6.00
C SER A 152 18.16 32.44 7.21
N THR A 153 19.30 32.98 7.61
CA THR A 153 19.37 34.03 8.66
C THR A 153 18.65 35.29 8.27
N SER A 154 18.38 35.52 6.99
CA SER A 154 17.61 36.64 6.46
C SER A 154 16.10 36.40 6.44
N THR A 155 15.62 35.21 6.84
CA THR A 155 14.19 34.91 6.87
C THR A 155 13.49 35.77 7.93
N PRO A 156 12.43 36.50 7.58
CA PRO A 156 11.69 37.33 8.54
C PRO A 156 11.07 36.47 9.65
N SER A 157 11.05 37.01 10.87
CA SER A 157 10.35 36.35 11.99
C SER A 157 8.86 36.26 11.72
N GLY A 158 8.26 35.09 12.00
CA GLY A 158 6.85 34.80 11.77
C GLY A 158 6.50 34.47 10.32
N MET A 159 7.48 34.32 9.43
CA MET A 159 7.23 33.85 8.08
C MET A 159 6.81 32.37 8.11
N GLU A 160 5.72 32.04 7.43
CA GLU A 160 5.31 30.67 7.18
C GLU A 160 6.16 30.01 6.09
N ILE A 161 6.57 28.76 6.34
CA ILE A 161 7.30 27.95 5.36
C ILE A 161 6.47 26.71 5.07
N ASN A 162 5.97 26.61 3.83
CA ASN A 162 5.18 25.47 3.39
C ASN A 162 6.09 24.42 2.74
N ILE A 163 6.11 23.22 3.28
CA ILE A 163 6.89 22.09 2.75
C ILE A 163 5.91 21.05 2.23
N ASN A 164 6.05 20.67 0.97
CA ASN A 164 5.28 19.60 0.36
C ASN A 164 6.20 18.56 -0.24
N ALA A 165 5.75 17.30 -0.17
CA ALA A 165 6.37 16.19 -0.86
C ALA A 165 5.32 15.46 -1.71
N THR A 166 5.69 15.05 -2.90
CA THR A 166 4.90 14.15 -3.74
C THR A 166 5.73 12.94 -4.11
N VAL A 167 5.06 11.79 -4.26
CA VAL A 167 5.72 10.53 -4.63
C VAL A 167 5.00 9.91 -5.81
N LYS A 168 5.77 9.49 -6.80
CA LYS A 168 5.29 8.76 -7.97
C LYS A 168 6.00 7.43 -8.10
N ASN A 169 5.26 6.39 -8.47
CA ASN A 169 5.88 5.14 -8.89
C ASN A 169 6.36 5.29 -10.34
N THR A 170 7.63 5.00 -10.60
CA THR A 170 8.23 5.11 -11.95
C THR A 170 7.82 3.96 -12.87
N LEU A 171 7.19 2.91 -12.33
CA LEU A 171 6.79 1.70 -13.06
C LEU A 171 5.29 1.65 -13.38
N SER A 172 4.52 2.69 -13.03
CA SER A 172 3.07 2.76 -13.25
C SER A 172 2.66 3.77 -14.31
#